data_3ccb8e67cb4c9bdd414946695cce0956
#
_entry.id   3ccb8e67cb4c9bdd414946695cce0956
#
_cell.length_a   1.000
_cell.length_b   1.000
_cell.length_c   1.000
_cell.angle_alpha   90.00
_cell.angle_beta   90.00
_cell.angle_gamma   90.00
#
_symmetry.space_group_name_H-M   'P 1'
#
loop_
_entity.id
_entity.type
_entity.pdbx_description
1 polymer ?
#
loop_
_entity_poly.entity_id
_entity_poly.type
_entity_poly.pdbx_seq_one_letter_code
_entity_poly.pdbx_strand_id
1 'polypeptide(L)'
;RTLVVQSWDQNALKAIEKAIRDSDLGLNPSNKGDALYINIPPLTEERRKDLVRAVRQYAEEGRVAIRNIRREALDKLKKLAKELHLSEDETKRAEAEIQKINDEFIAKADQLAEKKEQEILG
;
A
#
# COMPACT_ATOMS: atom_id res chain seq x y z
N ARG A 1 -22.61 0.86 2.92
CA ARG A 1 -21.80 1.76 3.79
C ARG A 1 -21.65 1.28 5.23
N THR A 2 -22.11 0.12 5.55
CA THR A 2 -21.95 -0.46 6.88
C THR A 2 -21.04 -1.67 6.81
N LEU A 3 -19.96 -1.65 7.59
CA LEU A 3 -19.10 -2.79 7.78
C LEU A 3 -19.51 -3.52 9.03
N VAL A 4 -19.50 -4.84 8.97
CA VAL A 4 -19.82 -5.69 10.10
C VAL A 4 -18.58 -6.51 10.44
N VAL A 5 -18.13 -6.39 11.68
CA VAL A 5 -16.99 -7.16 12.20
C VAL A 5 -17.53 -8.15 13.22
N GLN A 6 -17.34 -9.44 12.96
CA GLN A 6 -17.74 -10.51 13.84
C GLN A 6 -16.54 -11.19 14.48
N SER A 7 -16.66 -11.54 15.74
CA SER A 7 -15.67 -12.33 16.45
C SER A 7 -16.36 -13.26 17.43
N TRP A 8 -15.83 -14.47 17.58
CA TRP A 8 -16.35 -15.44 18.53
C TRP A 8 -15.87 -15.16 19.95
N ASP A 9 -14.78 -14.38 20.08
CA ASP A 9 -14.23 -13.97 21.36
C ASP A 9 -14.63 -12.51 21.64
N GLN A 10 -15.44 -12.30 22.66
CA GLN A 10 -15.89 -10.96 23.05
C GLN A 10 -14.75 -10.07 23.53
N ASN A 11 -13.68 -10.62 24.09
CA ASN A 11 -12.52 -9.85 24.47
C ASN A 11 -11.77 -9.33 23.25
N ALA A 12 -11.66 -10.16 22.19
CA ALA A 12 -11.11 -9.72 20.91
C ALA A 12 -11.97 -8.64 20.28
N LEU A 13 -13.30 -8.76 20.37
CA LEU A 13 -14.22 -7.78 19.83
C LEU A 13 -14.06 -6.41 20.50
N LYS A 14 -13.90 -6.37 21.81
CA LYS A 14 -13.64 -5.13 22.56
C LYS A 14 -12.31 -4.50 22.17
N ALA A 15 -11.27 -5.32 21.99
CA ALA A 15 -9.97 -4.84 21.54
C ALA A 15 -10.03 -4.26 20.13
N ILE A 16 -10.79 -4.88 19.24
CA ILE A 16 -11.02 -4.39 17.87
C ILE A 16 -11.78 -3.06 17.90
N GLU A 17 -12.83 -2.96 18.72
CA GLU A 17 -13.61 -1.72 18.89
C GLU A 17 -12.72 -0.58 19.33
N LYS A 18 -11.88 -0.80 20.34
CA LYS A 18 -10.94 0.20 20.84
C LYS A 18 -9.94 0.61 19.78
N ALA A 19 -9.37 -0.35 19.06
CA ALA A 19 -8.41 -0.08 17.99
C ALA A 19 -9.02 0.79 16.89
N ILE A 20 -10.28 0.57 16.53
CA ILE A 20 -10.99 1.35 15.53
C ILE A 20 -11.27 2.77 16.03
N ARG A 21 -11.70 2.92 17.28
CA ARG A 21 -11.93 4.25 17.87
C ARG A 21 -10.65 5.07 17.99
N ASP A 22 -9.55 4.44 18.35
CA ASP A 22 -8.26 5.10 18.52
C ASP A 22 -7.55 5.34 17.19
N SER A 23 -8.07 4.80 16.07
CA SER A 23 -7.53 5.02 14.74
C SER A 23 -7.86 6.44 14.24
N ASP A 24 -7.06 6.92 13.29
CA ASP A 24 -7.28 8.22 12.64
C ASP A 24 -8.40 8.20 11.59
N LEU A 25 -9.16 7.11 11.52
CA LEU A 25 -10.19 6.93 10.51
C LEU A 25 -11.48 7.71 10.80
N GLY A 26 -11.68 8.18 12.02
CA GLY A 26 -12.88 8.91 12.40
C GLY A 26 -14.14 8.06 12.38
N LEU A 27 -14.01 6.76 12.65
CA LEU A 27 -15.12 5.81 12.67
C LEU A 27 -15.60 5.58 14.09
N ASN A 28 -16.92 5.42 14.25
CA ASN A 28 -17.55 5.11 15.53
C ASN A 28 -18.21 3.73 15.45
N PRO A 29 -17.52 2.67 15.91
CA PRO A 29 -18.13 1.35 15.94
C PRO A 29 -19.22 1.23 16.99
N SER A 30 -20.27 0.51 16.64
CA SER A 30 -21.38 0.19 17.54
C SER A 30 -21.34 -1.28 17.87
N ASN A 31 -21.19 -1.62 19.15
CA ASN A 31 -21.18 -3.01 19.59
C ASN A 31 -22.63 -3.50 19.80
N LYS A 32 -23.03 -4.52 19.05
CA LYS A 32 -24.35 -5.13 19.17
C LYS A 32 -24.18 -6.65 19.36
N GLY A 33 -23.93 -7.04 20.61
CA GLY A 33 -23.78 -8.45 20.94
C GLY A 33 -22.43 -9.02 20.51
N ASP A 34 -22.43 -9.84 19.49
CA ASP A 34 -21.26 -10.55 18.98
C ASP A 34 -20.63 -9.90 17.73
N ALA A 35 -21.14 -8.73 17.34
CA ALA A 35 -20.68 -8.03 16.15
C ALA A 35 -20.52 -6.53 16.39
N LEU A 36 -19.56 -5.92 15.68
CA LEU A 36 -19.40 -4.47 15.59
C LEU A 36 -19.99 -4.00 14.27
N TYR A 37 -20.79 -2.94 14.33
CA TYR A 37 -21.35 -2.27 13.15
C TYR A 37 -20.66 -0.92 12.99
N ILE A 38 -20.08 -0.71 11.83
CA ILE A 38 -19.33 0.52 11.52
C ILE A 38 -20.01 1.20 10.35
N ASN A 39 -20.62 2.34 10.62
CA ASN A 39 -21.19 3.18 9.58
C ASN A 39 -20.10 4.04 8.98
N ILE A 40 -19.94 3.95 7.67
CA ILE A 40 -18.99 4.79 6.93
C ILE A 40 -19.74 6.05 6.49
N PRO A 41 -19.35 7.25 6.98
CA PRO A 41 -20.03 8.48 6.58
C PRO A 41 -19.82 8.78 5.10
N PRO A 42 -20.76 9.49 4.45
CA PRO A 42 -20.57 9.93 3.08
C PRO A 42 -19.38 10.88 2.98
N LEU A 43 -18.67 10.82 1.85
CA LEU A 43 -17.50 11.65 1.63
C LEU A 43 -17.90 13.09 1.33
N THR A 44 -17.37 14.03 2.12
CA THR A 44 -17.43 15.47 1.83
C THR A 44 -16.34 15.83 0.82
N GLU A 45 -16.44 16.99 0.17
CA GLU A 45 -15.37 17.49 -0.71
C GLU A 45 -14.04 17.61 0.01
N GLU A 46 -14.05 18.12 1.23
CA GLU A 46 -12.85 18.25 2.05
C GLU A 46 -12.24 16.88 2.33
N ARG A 47 -13.06 15.92 2.72
CA ARG A 47 -12.59 14.56 2.98
C ARG A 47 -12.03 13.91 1.72
N ARG A 48 -12.65 14.13 0.57
CA ARG A 48 -12.16 13.63 -0.72
C ARG A 48 -10.77 14.18 -1.03
N LYS A 49 -10.54 15.47 -0.81
CA LYS A 49 -9.23 16.10 -1.02
C LYS A 49 -8.17 15.49 -0.10
N ASP A 50 -8.51 15.26 1.15
CA ASP A 50 -7.60 14.63 2.11
C ASP A 50 -7.25 13.20 1.70
N LEU A 51 -8.22 12.45 1.23
CA LEU A 51 -8.01 11.08 0.75
C LEU A 51 -7.13 11.04 -0.51
N VAL A 52 -7.31 11.98 -1.43
CA VAL A 52 -6.45 12.09 -2.62
C VAL A 52 -5.01 12.38 -2.21
N ARG A 53 -4.79 13.28 -1.26
CA ARG A 53 -3.44 13.54 -0.73
C ARG A 53 -2.82 12.29 -0.11
N ALA A 54 -3.61 11.55 0.65
CA ALA A 54 -3.15 10.30 1.26
C ALA A 54 -2.76 9.27 0.19
N VAL A 55 -3.55 9.13 -0.86
CA VAL A 55 -3.24 8.23 -1.99
C VAL A 55 -1.93 8.62 -2.65
N ARG A 56 -1.72 9.91 -2.91
CA ARG A 56 -0.48 10.42 -3.52
C ARG A 56 0.74 10.15 -2.64
N GLN A 57 0.58 10.35 -1.34
CA GLN A 57 1.64 10.07 -0.38
C GLN A 57 2.00 8.60 -0.34
N TYR A 58 1.02 7.70 -0.27
CA TYR A 58 1.26 6.27 -0.29
C TYR A 58 1.90 5.81 -1.60
N ALA A 59 1.47 6.37 -2.72
CA ALA A 59 2.07 6.07 -4.03
C ALA A 59 3.54 6.47 -4.06
N GLU A 60 3.90 7.65 -3.54
CA GLU A 60 5.29 8.09 -3.49
C GLU A 60 6.13 7.21 -2.56
N GLU A 61 5.62 6.85 -1.40
CA GLU A 61 6.29 5.90 -0.49
C GLU A 61 6.52 4.56 -1.18
N GLY A 62 5.55 4.08 -1.94
CA GLY A 62 5.68 2.86 -2.73
C GLY A 62 6.75 2.95 -3.80
N ARG A 63 6.80 4.06 -4.55
CA ARG A 63 7.83 4.30 -5.56
C ARG A 63 9.23 4.34 -4.95
N VAL A 64 9.38 5.01 -3.81
CA VAL A 64 10.66 5.05 -3.08
C VAL A 64 11.09 3.65 -2.66
N ALA A 65 10.16 2.86 -2.13
CA ALA A 65 10.44 1.47 -1.73
C ALA A 65 10.89 0.61 -2.93
N ILE A 66 10.22 0.74 -4.07
CA ILE A 66 10.57 0.02 -5.30
C ILE A 66 11.99 0.42 -5.77
N ARG A 67 12.31 1.71 -5.77
CA ARG A 67 13.63 2.20 -6.15
C ARG A 67 14.73 1.69 -5.22
N ASN A 68 14.45 1.62 -3.92
CA ASN A 68 15.40 1.10 -2.93
C ASN A 68 15.68 -0.39 -3.16
N ILE A 69 14.65 -1.17 -3.47
CA ILE A 69 14.80 -2.59 -3.82
C ILE A 69 15.64 -2.74 -5.08
N ARG A 70 15.43 -1.89 -6.09
CA ARG A 70 16.26 -1.88 -7.30
C ARG A 70 17.74 -1.66 -6.97
N ARG A 71 18.04 -0.66 -6.14
CA ARG A 71 19.42 -0.38 -5.73
C ARG A 71 20.07 -1.58 -5.04
N GLU A 72 19.35 -2.19 -4.11
CA GLU A 72 19.83 -3.39 -3.42
C GLU A 72 20.07 -4.55 -4.41
N ALA A 73 19.16 -4.75 -5.35
CA ALA A 73 19.31 -5.79 -6.38
C ALA A 73 20.52 -5.54 -7.27
N LEU A 74 20.75 -4.28 -7.69
CA LEU A 74 21.92 -3.92 -8.49
C LEU A 74 23.23 -4.11 -7.73
N ASP A 75 23.25 -3.78 -6.44
CA ASP A 75 24.43 -3.99 -5.61
C ASP A 75 24.76 -5.49 -5.42
N LYS A 76 23.72 -6.30 -5.20
CA LYS A 76 23.88 -7.76 -5.13
C LYS A 76 24.35 -8.34 -6.45
N LEU A 77 23.83 -7.85 -7.58
CA LEU A 77 24.24 -8.28 -8.91
C LEU A 77 25.74 -7.99 -9.14
N LYS A 78 26.22 -6.82 -8.75
CA LYS A 78 27.64 -6.48 -8.88
C LYS A 78 28.53 -7.45 -8.11
N LYS A 79 28.14 -7.81 -6.90
CA LYS A 79 28.88 -8.79 -6.08
C LYS A 79 28.89 -10.16 -6.74
N LEU A 80 27.74 -10.63 -7.18
CA LEU A 80 27.59 -11.92 -7.84
C LEU A 80 28.37 -11.98 -9.17
N ALA A 81 28.37 -10.88 -9.93
CA ALA A 81 29.12 -10.80 -11.18
C ALA A 81 30.61 -11.01 -10.97
N LYS A 82 31.16 -10.45 -9.89
CA LYS A 82 32.56 -10.65 -9.51
C LYS A 82 32.83 -12.09 -9.07
N GLU A 83 31.99 -12.63 -8.19
CA GLU A 83 32.16 -13.98 -7.65
C GLU A 83 32.03 -15.05 -8.72
N LEU A 84 31.11 -14.92 -9.65
CA LEU A 84 30.80 -15.87 -10.70
C LEU A 84 31.55 -15.59 -12.01
N HIS A 85 32.36 -14.55 -12.06
CA HIS A 85 33.10 -14.13 -13.27
C HIS A 85 32.21 -13.95 -14.49
N LEU A 86 31.06 -13.25 -14.29
CA LEU A 86 30.12 -12.98 -15.38
C LEU A 86 30.75 -12.01 -16.39
N SER A 87 30.42 -12.19 -17.66
CA SER A 87 30.81 -11.26 -18.70
C SER A 87 30.10 -9.92 -18.53
N GLU A 88 30.63 -8.84 -19.13
CA GLU A 88 29.97 -7.54 -19.16
C GLU A 88 28.59 -7.63 -19.81
N ASP A 89 28.45 -8.39 -20.88
CA ASP A 89 27.18 -8.56 -21.58
C ASP A 89 26.13 -9.25 -20.70
N GLU A 90 26.52 -10.30 -19.98
CA GLU A 90 25.65 -11.00 -19.03
C GLU A 90 25.19 -10.06 -17.90
N THR A 91 26.13 -9.28 -17.36
CA THR A 91 25.85 -8.32 -16.31
C THR A 91 24.88 -7.23 -16.80
N LYS A 92 25.11 -6.69 -17.99
CA LYS A 92 24.24 -5.67 -18.57
C LYS A 92 22.84 -6.19 -18.84
N ARG A 93 22.69 -7.43 -19.30
CA ARG A 93 21.37 -8.05 -19.48
C ARG A 93 20.62 -8.19 -18.18
N ALA A 94 21.31 -8.61 -17.11
CA ALA A 94 20.70 -8.71 -15.79
C ALA A 94 20.30 -7.34 -15.24
N GLU A 95 21.14 -6.30 -15.41
CA GLU A 95 20.81 -4.93 -15.05
C GLU A 95 19.57 -4.43 -15.79
N ALA A 96 19.49 -4.70 -17.10
CA ALA A 96 18.35 -4.31 -17.91
C ALA A 96 17.06 -4.99 -17.45
N GLU A 97 17.13 -6.26 -17.06
CA GLU A 97 15.98 -6.99 -16.54
C GLU A 97 15.51 -6.43 -15.20
N ILE A 98 16.42 -6.10 -14.30
CA ILE A 98 16.10 -5.45 -13.02
C ILE A 98 15.42 -4.11 -13.27
N GLN A 99 15.93 -3.30 -14.19
CA GLN A 99 15.36 -2.00 -14.54
C GLN A 99 13.95 -2.16 -15.13
N LYS A 100 13.76 -3.13 -16.00
CA LYS A 100 12.46 -3.43 -16.60
C LYS A 100 11.41 -3.79 -15.56
N ILE A 101 11.77 -4.66 -14.62
CA ILE A 101 10.86 -5.06 -13.53
C ILE A 101 10.54 -3.84 -12.65
N ASN A 102 11.53 -3.03 -12.32
CA ASN A 102 11.33 -1.79 -11.56
C ASN A 102 10.32 -0.87 -12.25
N ASP A 103 10.51 -0.62 -13.54
CA ASP A 103 9.64 0.27 -14.31
C ASP A 103 8.22 -0.28 -14.42
N GLU A 104 8.05 -1.57 -14.56
CA GLU A 104 6.73 -2.24 -14.59
C GLU A 104 5.98 -2.04 -13.27
N PHE A 105 6.66 -2.21 -12.13
CA PHE A 105 6.02 -2.05 -10.82
C PHE A 105 5.74 -0.59 -10.47
N ILE A 106 6.60 0.34 -10.89
CA ILE A 106 6.32 1.77 -10.73
C ILE A 106 5.09 2.15 -11.56
N ALA A 107 4.99 1.67 -12.80
CA ALA A 107 3.81 1.92 -13.64
C ALA A 107 2.53 1.36 -13.01
N LYS A 108 2.59 0.17 -12.41
CA LYS A 108 1.45 -0.41 -11.69
C LYS A 108 1.04 0.43 -10.48
N ALA A 109 2.01 0.91 -9.71
CA ALA A 109 1.74 1.78 -8.57
C ALA A 109 1.05 3.07 -9.01
N ASP A 110 1.54 3.69 -10.09
CA ASP A 110 0.94 4.90 -10.64
C ASP A 110 -0.48 4.67 -11.14
N GLN A 111 -0.72 3.56 -11.84
CA GLN A 111 -2.05 3.20 -12.32
C GLN A 111 -3.04 2.96 -11.18
N LEU A 112 -2.61 2.26 -10.12
CA LEU A 112 -3.44 2.03 -8.94
C LEU A 112 -3.79 3.34 -8.23
N ALA A 113 -2.83 4.24 -8.11
CA ALA A 113 -3.03 5.54 -7.49
C ALA A 113 -4.02 6.38 -8.31
N GLU A 114 -3.84 6.44 -9.61
CA GLU A 114 -4.73 7.18 -10.51
C GLU A 114 -6.16 6.62 -10.47
N LYS A 115 -6.29 5.31 -10.54
CA LYS A 115 -7.60 4.66 -10.43
C LYS A 115 -8.28 4.99 -9.11
N LYS A 116 -7.53 4.95 -8.01
CA LYS A 116 -8.07 5.26 -6.70
C LYS A 116 -8.49 6.72 -6.58
N GLU A 117 -7.71 7.64 -7.11
CA GLU A 117 -8.07 9.05 -7.15
C GLU A 117 -9.38 9.27 -7.91
N GLN A 118 -9.55 8.62 -9.05
CA GLN A 118 -10.79 8.70 -9.83
C GLN A 118 -11.99 8.14 -9.05
N GLU A 119 -11.82 7.03 -8.35
CA GLU A 119 -12.86 6.45 -7.51
C GLU A 119 -13.27 7.41 -6.37
N ILE A 120 -12.30 8.10 -5.78
CA ILE A 120 -12.55 9.07 -4.71
C ILE A 120 -13.28 10.31 -5.23
N LEU A 121 -12.85 10.83 -6.37
CA LEU A 121 -13.40 12.06 -6.96
C LEU A 121 -14.69 11.83 -7.74
N GLY A 122 -14.88 10.66 -8.26
CA GLY A 122 -16.05 10.28 -9.02
C GLY A 122 -17.27 9.97 -8.19
#